data_94c736ffb7d766ed50217b753dc467bb
#
_entry.id   94c736ffb7d766ed50217b753dc467bb
#
_cell.length_a   1.000
_cell.length_b   1.000
_cell.length_c   1.000
_cell.angle_alpha   90.00
_cell.angle_beta   90.00
_cell.angle_gamma   90.00
#
_symmetry.space_group_name_H-M   'P 1'
#
loop_
_entity.id
_entity.type
_entity.pdbx_description
1 polymer ?
#
loop_
_entity_poly.entity_id
_entity_poly.type
_entity_poly.pdbx_seq_one_letter_code
_entity_poly.pdbx_strand_id
1 'polypeptide(L)'
;MNWSESIKAFKSYLLLERGLSENTLENYVFDVQKLIAYLEKHNIKFGPTKVDSDQLLQFIYETAKEVKPSSQSRLLSGLRSFFDFLITEGLRDNNPVTLVEPPKIGTTLPVTLSVSEVEELINSFVGEEPMSIRNRCILEMLYSCGMRVSELVNLRCSDLFFEEGLVKVIGKGDKERFVPIGRIGQETVNQYLSV
;
A
#
# COMPACT_ATOMS: atom_id res chain seq x y z
N MET A 1 25.85 15.38 4.18
CA MET A 1 24.43 15.29 3.72
C MET A 1 23.55 15.30 4.98
N ASN A 2 22.56 16.17 5.00
CA ASN A 2 21.58 16.23 6.10
C ASN A 2 20.38 15.32 5.80
N TRP A 3 19.47 15.16 6.76
CA TRP A 3 18.29 14.30 6.61
C TRP A 3 17.37 14.73 5.46
N SER A 4 17.15 16.03 5.30
CA SER A 4 16.26 16.56 4.25
C SER A 4 16.81 16.29 2.84
N GLU A 5 18.11 16.53 2.66
CA GLU A 5 18.79 16.22 1.37
C GLU A 5 18.76 14.72 1.07
N SER A 6 19.01 13.87 2.09
CA SER A 6 18.98 12.42 1.92
C SER A 6 17.60 11.89 1.55
N ILE A 7 16.54 12.41 2.17
CA ILE A 7 15.16 12.03 1.83
C ILE A 7 14.82 12.45 0.40
N LYS A 8 15.22 13.65 -0.02
CA LYS A 8 14.97 14.12 -1.38
C LYS A 8 15.67 13.23 -2.41
N ALA A 9 16.92 12.91 -2.19
CA ALA A 9 17.68 12.01 -3.07
C ALA A 9 17.11 10.59 -3.06
N PHE A 10 16.73 10.07 -1.89
CA PHE A 10 16.09 8.76 -1.75
C PHE A 10 14.76 8.67 -2.52
N LYS A 11 13.92 9.72 -2.47
CA LYS A 11 12.70 9.80 -3.28
C LYS A 11 13.00 9.66 -4.78
N SER A 12 13.98 10.40 -5.27
CA SER A 12 14.39 10.33 -6.68
C SER A 12 14.90 8.93 -7.06
N TYR A 13 15.73 8.33 -6.22
CA TYR A 13 16.22 6.96 -6.39
C TYR A 13 15.07 5.94 -6.46
N LEU A 14 14.12 5.99 -5.51
CA LEU A 14 12.98 5.06 -5.49
C LEU A 14 12.11 5.19 -6.73
N LEU A 15 11.88 6.42 -7.20
CA LEU A 15 11.02 6.69 -8.35
C LEU A 15 11.72 6.36 -9.67
N LEU A 16 12.93 6.88 -9.89
CA LEU A 16 13.59 6.87 -11.19
C LEU A 16 14.41 5.60 -11.43
N GLU A 17 15.07 5.08 -10.40
CA GLU A 17 15.95 3.92 -10.56
C GLU A 17 15.26 2.60 -10.16
N ARG A 18 14.41 2.65 -9.12
CA ARG A 18 13.71 1.46 -8.65
C ARG A 18 12.30 1.31 -9.25
N GLY A 19 11.76 2.33 -9.91
CA GLY A 19 10.43 2.29 -10.52
C GLY A 19 9.30 1.94 -9.54
N LEU A 20 9.43 2.35 -8.27
CA LEU A 20 8.43 2.02 -7.26
C LEU A 20 7.21 2.93 -7.36
N SER A 21 6.05 2.40 -6.99
CA SER A 21 4.80 3.18 -6.95
C SER A 21 4.88 4.30 -5.90
N GLU A 22 4.16 5.40 -6.13
CA GLU A 22 4.08 6.54 -5.22
C GLU A 22 3.71 6.12 -3.79
N ASN A 23 2.74 5.23 -3.63
CA ASN A 23 2.37 4.69 -2.32
C ASN A 23 3.54 3.99 -1.59
N THR A 24 4.38 3.26 -2.32
CA THR A 24 5.56 2.60 -1.72
C THR A 24 6.60 3.64 -1.34
N LEU A 25 6.83 4.62 -2.21
CA LEU A 25 7.73 5.74 -1.97
C LEU A 25 7.32 6.53 -0.73
N GLU A 26 6.06 6.94 -0.63
CA GLU A 26 5.53 7.67 0.53
C GLU A 26 5.68 6.89 1.83
N ASN A 27 5.35 5.60 1.81
CA ASN A 27 5.50 4.73 2.97
C ASN A 27 6.96 4.62 3.43
N TYR A 28 7.90 4.43 2.49
CA TYR A 28 9.33 4.33 2.84
C TYR A 28 9.89 5.65 3.36
N VAL A 29 9.49 6.76 2.77
CA VAL A 29 9.85 8.09 3.27
C VAL A 29 9.28 8.34 4.67
N PHE A 30 8.03 7.95 4.89
CA PHE A 30 7.39 8.07 6.20
C PHE A 30 8.11 7.24 7.28
N ASP A 31 8.63 6.06 6.92
CA ASP A 31 9.43 5.25 7.83
C ASP A 31 10.73 5.93 8.24
N VAL A 32 11.42 6.59 7.30
CA VAL A 32 12.62 7.39 7.60
C VAL A 32 12.27 8.61 8.47
N GLN A 33 11.14 9.27 8.20
CA GLN A 33 10.66 10.41 9.00
C GLN A 33 10.35 10.00 10.44
N LYS A 34 9.81 8.80 10.67
CA LYS A 34 9.63 8.27 12.02
C LYS A 34 10.95 8.11 12.78
N LEU A 35 11.99 7.62 12.11
CA LEU A 35 13.33 7.53 12.70
C LEU A 35 13.86 8.92 13.05
N ILE A 36 13.70 9.90 12.17
CA ILE A 36 14.14 11.27 12.42
C ILE A 36 13.43 11.85 13.65
N ALA A 37 12.11 11.74 13.72
CA ALA A 37 11.31 12.21 14.84
C ALA A 37 11.73 11.55 16.17
N TYR A 38 12.06 10.26 16.13
CA TYR A 38 12.61 9.56 17.29
C TYR A 38 13.97 10.13 17.73
N LEU A 39 14.90 10.33 16.80
CA LEU A 39 16.22 10.90 17.09
C LEU A 39 16.10 12.31 17.66
N GLU A 40 15.24 13.14 17.14
CA GLU A 40 14.95 14.49 17.64
C GLU A 40 14.37 14.46 19.06
N LYS A 41 13.37 13.60 19.31
CA LYS A 41 12.76 13.40 20.64
C LYS A 41 13.81 13.04 21.71
N HIS A 42 14.81 12.25 21.35
CA HIS A 42 15.87 11.82 22.25
C HIS A 42 17.11 12.72 22.22
N ASN A 43 17.04 13.89 21.56
CA ASN A 43 18.16 14.84 21.40
C ASN A 43 19.41 14.23 20.74
N ILE A 44 19.24 13.23 19.90
CA ILE A 44 20.31 12.56 19.15
C ILE A 44 20.57 13.34 17.86
N LYS A 45 21.66 14.08 17.80
CA LYS A 45 22.01 14.99 16.67
C LYS A 45 22.86 14.31 15.59
N PHE A 46 22.57 13.06 15.26
CA PHE A 46 23.28 12.36 14.19
C PHE A 46 22.56 12.52 12.84
N GLY A 47 23.36 12.75 11.80
CA GLY A 47 22.88 12.69 10.43
C GLY A 47 22.74 11.24 9.94
N PRO A 48 22.14 11.05 8.73
CA PRO A 48 21.83 9.71 8.19
C PRO A 48 23.06 8.83 8.02
N THR A 49 24.23 9.42 7.84
CA THR A 49 25.51 8.69 7.69
C THR A 49 26.12 8.21 8.99
N LYS A 50 25.67 8.72 10.13
CA LYS A 50 26.27 8.45 11.46
C LYS A 50 25.38 7.69 12.43
N VAL A 51 24.11 7.47 12.10
CA VAL A 51 23.21 6.64 12.92
C VAL A 51 23.74 5.22 12.94
N ASP A 52 23.95 4.66 14.12
CA ASP A 52 24.47 3.31 14.32
C ASP A 52 23.39 2.27 14.62
N SER A 53 23.80 1.01 14.75
CA SER A 53 22.90 -0.11 15.00
C SER A 53 22.22 -0.03 16.38
N ASP A 54 22.90 0.52 17.40
CA ASP A 54 22.35 0.58 18.75
C ASP A 54 21.18 1.57 18.83
N GLN A 55 21.32 2.74 18.18
CA GLN A 55 20.27 3.73 18.08
C GLN A 55 19.05 3.20 17.31
N LEU A 56 19.30 2.45 16.23
CA LEU A 56 18.24 1.82 15.48
C LEU A 56 17.53 0.71 16.26
N LEU A 57 18.27 -0.12 16.99
CA LEU A 57 17.70 -1.15 17.86
C LEU A 57 16.78 -0.53 18.92
N GLN A 58 17.21 0.56 19.56
CA GLN A 58 16.38 1.27 20.54
C GLN A 58 15.11 1.84 19.89
N PHE A 59 15.25 2.50 18.74
CA PHE A 59 14.09 3.00 17.96
C PHE A 59 13.11 1.89 17.64
N ILE A 60 13.59 0.76 17.14
CA ILE A 60 12.75 -0.39 16.76
C ILE A 60 12.09 -1.01 17.98
N TYR A 61 12.81 -1.11 19.11
CA TYR A 61 12.26 -1.63 20.36
C TYR A 61 11.15 -0.74 20.92
N GLU A 62 11.31 0.59 20.88
CA GLU A 62 10.26 1.52 21.30
C GLU A 62 9.04 1.44 20.37
N THR A 63 9.28 1.47 19.06
CA THR A 63 8.22 1.39 18.06
C THR A 63 7.45 0.06 18.13
N ALA A 64 8.11 -1.04 18.48
CA ALA A 64 7.49 -2.35 18.63
C ALA A 64 6.40 -2.40 19.73
N LYS A 65 6.44 -1.47 20.69
CA LYS A 65 5.42 -1.37 21.75
C LYS A 65 4.13 -0.72 21.26
N GLU A 66 4.20 0.05 20.18
CA GLU A 66 3.11 0.88 19.67
C GLU A 66 2.45 0.31 18.40
N VAL A 67 3.17 -0.54 17.65
CA VAL A 67 2.71 -1.03 16.36
C VAL A 67 2.60 -2.55 16.29
N LYS A 68 1.75 -3.06 15.40
CA LYS A 68 1.63 -4.49 15.14
C LYS A 68 2.92 -5.06 14.52
N PRO A 69 3.25 -6.35 14.72
CA PRO A 69 4.43 -6.99 14.12
C PRO A 69 4.54 -6.83 12.61
N SER A 70 3.41 -6.88 11.88
CA SER A 70 3.39 -6.66 10.44
C SER A 70 3.81 -5.23 10.04
N SER A 71 3.36 -4.23 10.81
CA SER A 71 3.75 -2.83 10.61
C SER A 71 5.22 -2.59 10.93
N GLN A 72 5.74 -3.27 11.97
CA GLN A 72 7.17 -3.22 12.31
C GLN A 72 8.02 -3.86 11.21
N SER A 73 7.62 -5.00 10.67
CA SER A 73 8.33 -5.63 9.54
C SER A 73 8.38 -4.74 8.31
N ARG A 74 7.28 -4.05 8.01
CA ARG A 74 7.22 -3.07 6.91
C ARG A 74 8.14 -1.87 7.18
N LEU A 75 8.14 -1.33 8.39
CA LEU A 75 9.05 -0.25 8.82
C LEU A 75 10.51 -0.64 8.62
N LEU A 76 10.90 -1.85 9.03
CA LEU A 76 12.25 -2.36 8.81
C LEU A 76 12.60 -2.43 7.33
N SER A 77 11.66 -2.79 6.46
CA SER A 77 11.87 -2.82 5.02
C SER A 77 12.14 -1.43 4.44
N GLY A 78 11.40 -0.41 4.87
CA GLY A 78 11.60 0.98 4.46
C GLY A 78 12.95 1.53 4.92
N LEU A 79 13.32 1.29 6.19
CA LEU A 79 14.62 1.70 6.72
C LEU A 79 15.78 0.97 6.04
N ARG A 80 15.64 -0.35 5.82
CA ARG A 80 16.67 -1.13 5.12
C ARG A 80 16.91 -0.57 3.72
N SER A 81 15.83 -0.29 2.98
CA SER A 81 15.92 0.32 1.65
C SER A 81 16.61 1.69 1.66
N PHE A 82 16.35 2.51 2.68
CA PHE A 82 17.00 3.81 2.83
C PHE A 82 18.50 3.70 3.09
N PHE A 83 18.91 2.82 4.00
CA PHE A 83 20.34 2.65 4.30
C PHE A 83 21.09 1.92 3.18
N ASP A 84 20.44 1.01 2.44
CA ASP A 84 21.00 0.43 1.22
C ASP A 84 21.21 1.48 0.13
N PHE A 85 20.27 2.42 -0.03
CA PHE A 85 20.46 3.59 -0.89
C PHE A 85 21.70 4.40 -0.50
N LEU A 86 21.89 4.69 0.79
CA LEU A 86 23.08 5.44 1.25
C LEU A 86 24.39 4.70 0.96
N ILE A 87 24.39 3.36 0.96
CA ILE A 87 25.56 2.57 0.57
C ILE A 87 25.78 2.67 -0.95
N THR A 88 24.73 2.54 -1.75
CA THR A 88 24.80 2.68 -3.22
C THR A 88 25.37 4.02 -3.63
N GLU A 89 25.02 5.10 -2.93
CA GLU A 89 25.55 6.45 -3.14
C GLU A 89 26.98 6.66 -2.55
N GLY A 90 27.59 5.63 -1.96
CA GLY A 90 28.91 5.74 -1.36
C GLY A 90 28.95 6.64 -0.10
N LEU A 91 27.82 6.89 0.54
CA LEU A 91 27.70 7.75 1.72
C LEU A 91 27.86 6.96 3.04
N ARG A 92 27.78 5.63 2.98
CA ARG A 92 27.98 4.70 4.09
C ARG A 92 28.60 3.40 3.59
N ASP A 93 29.32 2.71 4.48
CA ASP A 93 29.95 1.41 4.20
C ASP A 93 29.08 0.22 4.66
N ASN A 94 28.09 0.47 5.53
CA ASN A 94 27.25 -0.57 6.12
C ASN A 94 25.79 -0.15 6.28
N ASN A 95 24.89 -1.13 6.30
CA ASN A 95 23.49 -0.92 6.63
C ASN A 95 23.27 -1.29 8.11
N PRO A 96 22.96 -0.31 9.00
CA PRO A 96 22.81 -0.56 10.43
C PRO A 96 21.53 -1.38 10.76
N VAL A 97 20.63 -1.58 9.81
CA VAL A 97 19.41 -2.40 9.96
C VAL A 97 19.67 -3.90 9.67
N THR A 98 20.83 -4.24 9.13
CA THR A 98 21.11 -5.62 8.67
C THR A 98 20.99 -6.65 9.79
N LEU A 99 21.47 -6.31 10.99
CA LEU A 99 21.46 -7.19 12.15
C LEU A 99 20.12 -7.23 12.90
N VAL A 100 19.16 -6.41 12.49
CA VAL A 100 17.84 -6.37 13.12
C VAL A 100 16.96 -7.46 12.53
N GLU A 101 16.63 -8.46 13.35
CA GLU A 101 15.70 -9.50 12.94
C GLU A 101 14.26 -8.95 12.87
N PRO A 102 13.52 -9.23 11.78
CA PRO A 102 12.12 -8.88 11.72
C PRO A 102 11.32 -9.68 12.76
N PRO A 103 10.23 -9.10 13.30
CA PRO A 103 9.38 -9.80 14.23
C PRO A 103 8.75 -11.04 13.58
N LYS A 104 8.55 -12.10 14.36
CA LYS A 104 7.80 -13.27 13.91
C LYS A 104 6.34 -12.89 13.73
N ILE A 105 5.88 -12.90 12.48
CA ILE A 105 4.48 -12.64 12.14
C ILE A 105 3.75 -13.97 12.15
N GLY A 106 2.82 -14.14 13.10
CA GLY A 106 1.92 -15.28 13.08
C GLY A 106 1.00 -15.24 11.86
N THR A 107 0.70 -16.40 11.28
CA THR A 107 -0.29 -16.52 10.20
C THR A 107 -1.68 -16.41 10.83
N THR A 108 -2.32 -15.26 10.66
CA THR A 108 -3.73 -15.09 11.02
C THR A 108 -4.56 -15.41 9.79
N LEU A 109 -5.45 -16.38 9.88
CA LEU A 109 -6.40 -16.65 8.81
C LEU A 109 -7.31 -15.43 8.64
N PRO A 110 -7.50 -14.97 7.40
CA PRO A 110 -8.41 -13.85 7.16
C PRO A 110 -9.85 -14.25 7.51
N VAL A 111 -10.57 -13.35 8.15
CA VAL A 111 -12.02 -13.48 8.31
C VAL A 111 -12.64 -13.11 6.98
N THR A 112 -13.38 -14.04 6.38
CA THR A 112 -14.09 -13.85 5.11
C THR A 112 -15.60 -13.77 5.38
N LEU A 113 -16.28 -12.92 4.62
CA LEU A 113 -17.74 -12.89 4.62
C LEU A 113 -18.28 -14.13 3.91
N SER A 114 -19.38 -14.68 4.40
CA SER A 114 -20.17 -15.68 3.70
C SER A 114 -20.93 -15.05 2.53
N VAL A 115 -21.43 -15.87 1.61
CA VAL A 115 -22.23 -15.40 0.48
C VAL A 115 -23.46 -14.61 0.95
N SER A 116 -24.17 -15.10 1.97
CA SER A 116 -25.33 -14.41 2.53
C SER A 116 -24.99 -13.05 3.13
N GLU A 117 -23.87 -12.93 3.84
CA GLU A 117 -23.42 -11.64 4.39
C GLU A 117 -23.04 -10.64 3.29
N VAL A 118 -22.46 -11.10 2.19
CA VAL A 118 -22.17 -10.24 1.02
C VAL A 118 -23.46 -9.78 0.36
N GLU A 119 -24.41 -10.68 0.17
CA GLU A 119 -25.74 -10.35 -0.39
C GLU A 119 -26.49 -9.34 0.50
N GLU A 120 -26.51 -9.55 1.79
CA GLU A 120 -27.09 -8.59 2.76
C GLU A 120 -26.43 -7.22 2.68
N LEU A 121 -25.09 -7.18 2.57
CA LEU A 121 -24.32 -5.95 2.43
C LEU A 121 -24.68 -5.20 1.14
N ILE A 122 -24.72 -5.89 0.01
CA ILE A 122 -25.09 -5.28 -1.28
C ILE A 122 -26.53 -4.76 -1.24
N ASN A 123 -27.46 -5.54 -0.67
CA ASN A 123 -28.87 -5.20 -0.56
C ASN A 123 -29.18 -4.15 0.51
N SER A 124 -28.24 -3.81 1.40
CA SER A 124 -28.41 -2.74 2.39
C SER A 124 -28.52 -1.34 1.77
N PHE A 125 -28.00 -1.16 0.55
CA PHE A 125 -28.14 0.07 -0.22
C PHE A 125 -29.49 0.09 -0.96
N VAL A 126 -30.55 0.47 -0.25
CA VAL A 126 -31.91 0.53 -0.75
C VAL A 126 -32.18 1.90 -1.40
N GLY A 127 -33.00 1.91 -2.48
CA GLY A 127 -33.45 3.11 -3.16
C GLY A 127 -32.79 3.36 -4.51
N GLU A 128 -33.34 4.33 -5.23
CA GLU A 128 -32.91 4.72 -6.59
C GLU A 128 -32.05 5.98 -6.60
N GLU A 129 -31.63 6.44 -5.44
CA GLU A 129 -30.74 7.60 -5.36
C GLU A 129 -29.35 7.28 -5.97
N PRO A 130 -28.72 8.21 -6.70
CA PRO A 130 -27.42 7.99 -7.37
C PRO A 130 -26.35 7.39 -6.46
N MET A 131 -26.35 7.83 -5.18
CA MET A 131 -25.39 7.31 -4.18
C MET A 131 -25.63 5.84 -3.81
N SER A 132 -26.89 5.42 -3.69
CA SER A 132 -27.25 4.03 -3.37
C SER A 132 -26.93 3.13 -4.56
N ILE A 133 -27.28 3.56 -5.78
CA ILE A 133 -26.97 2.83 -7.00
C ILE A 133 -25.46 2.68 -7.18
N ARG A 134 -24.69 3.75 -6.98
CA ARG A 134 -23.22 3.72 -7.04
C ARG A 134 -22.63 2.75 -6.03
N ASN A 135 -23.05 2.83 -4.77
CA ASN A 135 -22.49 2.00 -3.71
C ASN A 135 -22.78 0.51 -3.94
N ARG A 136 -23.98 0.20 -4.41
CA ARG A 136 -24.35 -1.17 -4.81
C ARG A 136 -23.48 -1.65 -5.97
N CYS A 137 -23.26 -0.80 -6.98
CA CYS A 137 -22.41 -1.11 -8.11
C CYS A 137 -20.96 -1.38 -7.67
N ILE A 138 -20.41 -0.57 -6.77
CA ILE A 138 -19.07 -0.76 -6.22
C ILE A 138 -18.94 -2.14 -5.57
N LEU A 139 -19.86 -2.50 -4.67
CA LEU A 139 -19.81 -3.79 -3.97
C LEU A 139 -20.00 -4.97 -4.92
N GLU A 140 -20.95 -4.86 -5.85
CA GLU A 140 -21.18 -5.90 -6.85
C GLU A 140 -19.93 -6.13 -7.70
N MET A 141 -19.29 -5.08 -8.19
CA MET A 141 -18.08 -5.19 -9.01
C MET A 141 -16.90 -5.76 -8.23
N LEU A 142 -16.75 -5.38 -6.97
CA LEU A 142 -15.70 -5.94 -6.10
C LEU A 142 -15.91 -7.44 -5.86
N TYR A 143 -17.15 -7.85 -5.63
CA TYR A 143 -17.49 -9.23 -5.34
C TYR A 143 -17.45 -10.12 -6.60
N SER A 144 -18.14 -9.72 -7.66
CA SER A 144 -18.31 -10.54 -8.87
C SER A 144 -17.03 -10.64 -9.69
N CYS A 145 -16.24 -9.57 -9.76
CA CYS A 145 -15.00 -9.52 -10.56
C CYS A 145 -13.73 -9.74 -9.74
N GLY A 146 -13.80 -9.79 -8.42
CA GLY A 146 -12.62 -9.95 -7.56
C GLY A 146 -11.56 -8.87 -7.74
N MET A 147 -12.00 -7.65 -8.04
CA MET A 147 -11.09 -6.51 -8.24
C MET A 147 -10.60 -5.95 -6.92
N ARG A 148 -9.40 -5.34 -6.95
CA ARG A 148 -8.94 -4.49 -5.83
C ARG A 148 -9.66 -3.14 -5.87
N VAL A 149 -9.84 -2.52 -4.71
CA VAL A 149 -10.46 -1.17 -4.61
C VAL A 149 -9.78 -0.17 -5.56
N SER A 150 -8.45 -0.15 -5.60
CA SER A 150 -7.70 0.75 -6.49
C SER A 150 -7.93 0.45 -7.98
N GLU A 151 -8.15 -0.80 -8.36
CA GLU A 151 -8.45 -1.19 -9.73
C GLU A 151 -9.86 -0.71 -10.12
N LEU A 152 -10.82 -0.85 -9.22
CA LEU A 152 -12.19 -0.39 -9.44
C LEU A 152 -12.29 1.13 -9.57
N VAL A 153 -11.62 1.88 -8.68
CA VAL A 153 -11.64 3.36 -8.68
C VAL A 153 -11.03 3.95 -9.96
N ASN A 154 -10.09 3.24 -10.58
CA ASN A 154 -9.44 3.66 -11.82
C ASN A 154 -10.05 3.02 -13.09
N LEU A 155 -11.13 2.23 -12.94
CA LEU A 155 -11.80 1.59 -14.07
C LEU A 155 -12.46 2.62 -14.98
N ARG A 156 -12.29 2.48 -16.26
CA ARG A 156 -12.89 3.35 -17.30
C ARG A 156 -14.01 2.63 -18.04
N CYS A 157 -14.98 3.38 -18.56
CA CYS A 157 -16.02 2.81 -19.40
C CYS A 157 -15.44 2.08 -20.63
N SER A 158 -14.31 2.54 -21.17
CA SER A 158 -13.59 1.88 -22.26
C SER A 158 -13.00 0.51 -21.92
N ASP A 159 -12.96 0.16 -20.64
CA ASP A 159 -12.44 -1.12 -20.16
C ASP A 159 -13.55 -2.17 -19.96
N LEU A 160 -14.81 -1.81 -20.27
CA LEU A 160 -15.97 -2.66 -20.15
C LEU A 160 -16.28 -3.33 -21.51
N PHE A 161 -16.13 -4.64 -21.59
CA PHE A 161 -16.38 -5.46 -22.78
C PHE A 161 -17.58 -6.37 -22.50
N PHE A 162 -18.77 -5.79 -22.45
CA PHE A 162 -20.00 -6.49 -22.01
C PHE A 162 -20.50 -7.52 -22.99
N GLU A 163 -20.24 -7.33 -24.28
CA GLU A 163 -20.58 -8.33 -25.31
C GLU A 163 -19.78 -9.62 -25.09
N GLU A 164 -18.53 -9.51 -24.65
CA GLU A 164 -17.66 -10.63 -24.34
C GLU A 164 -17.80 -11.11 -22.88
N GLY A 165 -18.56 -10.41 -22.05
CA GLY A 165 -18.67 -10.69 -20.63
C GLY A 165 -17.38 -10.47 -19.84
N LEU A 166 -16.57 -9.49 -20.25
CA LEU A 166 -15.24 -9.23 -19.70
C LEU A 166 -15.07 -7.77 -19.26
N VAL A 167 -14.21 -7.58 -18.28
CA VAL A 167 -13.71 -6.27 -17.84
C VAL A 167 -12.18 -6.29 -17.87
N LYS A 168 -11.56 -5.29 -18.51
CA LYS A 168 -10.11 -5.11 -18.49
C LYS A 168 -9.71 -4.39 -17.21
N VAL A 169 -8.79 -4.97 -16.47
CA VAL A 169 -8.31 -4.45 -15.18
C VAL A 169 -6.81 -4.21 -15.27
N ILE A 170 -6.37 -3.02 -14.86
CA ILE A 170 -4.96 -2.66 -14.76
C ILE A 170 -4.53 -2.80 -13.31
N GLY A 171 -3.63 -3.75 -13.05
CA GLY A 171 -3.12 -4.05 -11.72
C GLY A 171 -1.78 -3.39 -11.41
N LYS A 172 -1.14 -3.85 -10.34
CA LYS A 172 0.18 -3.36 -9.91
C LYS A 172 1.23 -3.51 -11.01
N GLY A 173 1.95 -2.42 -11.31
CA GLY A 173 3.00 -2.37 -12.33
C GLY A 173 2.44 -2.37 -13.76
N ASP A 174 1.27 -1.74 -13.93
CA ASP A 174 0.57 -1.58 -15.22
C ASP A 174 0.27 -2.89 -15.95
N LYS A 175 0.17 -3.98 -15.18
CA LYS A 175 -0.18 -5.29 -15.75
C LYS A 175 -1.68 -5.36 -16.02
N GLU A 176 -2.03 -5.53 -17.27
CA GLU A 176 -3.41 -5.74 -17.71
C GLU A 176 -3.83 -7.20 -17.51
N ARG A 177 -5.08 -7.39 -17.10
CA ARG A 177 -5.77 -8.68 -17.12
C ARG A 177 -7.23 -8.49 -17.41
N PHE A 178 -7.86 -9.50 -18.03
CA PHE A 178 -9.30 -9.56 -18.18
C PHE A 178 -9.89 -10.40 -17.05
N VAL A 179 -11.01 -9.93 -16.51
CA VAL A 179 -11.80 -10.64 -15.50
C VAL A 179 -13.23 -10.81 -16.03
N PRO A 180 -13.87 -11.96 -15.77
CA PRO A 180 -15.25 -12.15 -16.19
C PRO A 180 -16.18 -11.25 -15.38
N ILE A 181 -17.27 -10.78 -16.05
CA ILE A 181 -18.38 -10.09 -15.41
C ILE A 181 -19.68 -10.81 -15.73
N GLY A 182 -20.41 -11.24 -14.70
CA GLY A 182 -21.71 -11.86 -14.84
C GLY A 182 -22.81 -10.86 -15.19
N ARG A 183 -23.99 -11.38 -15.57
CA ARG A 183 -25.14 -10.56 -15.96
C ARG A 183 -25.54 -9.52 -14.88
N ILE A 184 -25.57 -9.91 -13.62
CA ILE A 184 -25.94 -9.00 -12.51
C ILE A 184 -24.98 -7.83 -12.43
N GLY A 185 -23.67 -8.08 -12.54
CA GLY A 185 -22.66 -7.02 -12.55
C GLY A 185 -22.84 -6.05 -13.72
N GLN A 186 -23.11 -6.58 -14.93
CA GLN A 186 -23.38 -5.73 -16.11
C GLN A 186 -24.64 -4.88 -15.93
N GLU A 187 -25.74 -5.46 -15.44
CA GLU A 187 -26.98 -4.74 -15.16
C GLU A 187 -26.78 -3.63 -14.13
N THR A 188 -26.05 -3.91 -13.07
CA THR A 188 -25.75 -2.94 -12.01
C THR A 188 -24.87 -1.79 -12.50
N VAL A 189 -23.86 -2.08 -13.34
CA VAL A 189 -23.04 -1.03 -13.96
C VAL A 189 -23.88 -0.18 -14.92
N ASN A 190 -24.71 -0.79 -15.76
CA ASN A 190 -25.59 -0.05 -16.68
C ASN A 190 -26.57 0.85 -15.92
N GLN A 191 -27.13 0.38 -14.80
CA GLN A 191 -27.98 1.20 -13.94
C GLN A 191 -27.20 2.40 -13.38
N TYR A 192 -25.96 2.21 -12.94
CA TYR A 192 -25.12 3.31 -12.44
C TYR A 192 -24.78 4.31 -13.54
N LEU A 193 -24.50 3.87 -14.75
CA LEU A 193 -24.19 4.75 -15.88
C LEU A 193 -25.40 5.56 -16.39
N SER A 194 -26.64 5.19 -15.98
CA SER A 194 -27.87 5.87 -16.41
C SER A 194 -28.30 7.02 -15.49
N VAL A 195 -27.64 7.19 -14.35
CA VAL A 195 -27.91 8.22 -13.33
C VAL A 195 -26.77 9.23 -13.20
#